data_15b3c9d974844aa7a5105b3848f6f730
#
_entry.id   15b3c9d974844aa7a5105b3848f6f730
#
_cell.length_a   1.000
_cell.length_b   1.000
_cell.length_c   1.000
_cell.angle_alpha   90.00
_cell.angle_beta   90.00
_cell.angle_gamma   90.00
#
_symmetry.space_group_name_H-M   'P 1'
#
loop_
_entity.id
_entity.type
_entity.pdbx_description
1 polymer ?
#
loop_
_entity_poly.entity_id
_entity_poly.type
_entity_poly.pdbx_seq_one_letter_code
_entity_poly.pdbx_strand_id
1 'polypeptide(L)'
;YEMVSTLFAWGVILSCIGYLWGLEFPIAKKIWTSSYVIYTSGLALLALSVFIFLLEFKNAKGAWSKFFDVFGKNPLFIFVLSGFLPRLLGIVRIPHISEDGSIGFITPFGWFYEHVCKNIATDPRIGSEFYAICMIIFYWLIVYFMDKKKIYIKV
;
A
#
# COMPACT_ATOMS: atom_id res chain seq x y z
N TYR A 1 2.08 11.08 -26.75
CA TYR A 1 1.21 12.04 -26.04
C TYR A 1 -0.27 11.61 -26.09
N GLU A 2 -0.80 11.23 -27.26
CA GLU A 2 -2.23 10.86 -27.44
C GLU A 2 -2.69 9.76 -26.47
N MET A 3 -1.91 8.69 -26.33
CA MET A 3 -2.24 7.60 -25.40
C MET A 3 -2.33 8.09 -23.95
N VAL A 4 -1.39 8.92 -23.50
CA VAL A 4 -1.38 9.42 -22.12
C VAL A 4 -2.53 10.38 -21.87
N SER A 5 -2.82 11.27 -22.81
CA SER A 5 -3.98 12.18 -22.71
C SER A 5 -5.31 11.43 -22.70
N THR A 6 -5.44 10.37 -23.51
CA THR A 6 -6.62 9.52 -23.53
C THR A 6 -6.80 8.77 -22.20
N LEU A 7 -5.73 8.17 -21.66
CA LEU A 7 -5.77 7.52 -20.34
C LEU A 7 -6.16 8.51 -19.24
N PHE A 8 -5.58 9.71 -19.27
CA PHE A 8 -5.91 10.77 -18.32
C PHE A 8 -7.38 11.19 -18.41
N ALA A 9 -7.88 11.44 -19.63
CA ALA A 9 -9.27 11.82 -19.86
C ALA A 9 -10.25 10.76 -19.36
N TRP A 10 -10.03 9.49 -19.70
CA TRP A 10 -10.84 8.38 -19.18
C TRP A 10 -10.72 8.23 -17.66
N GLY A 11 -9.55 8.47 -17.09
CA GLY A 11 -9.33 8.48 -15.65
C GLY A 11 -10.19 9.53 -14.94
N VAL A 12 -10.26 10.76 -15.49
CA VAL A 12 -11.14 11.83 -14.98
C VAL A 12 -12.61 11.45 -15.10
N ILE A 13 -13.05 11.00 -16.28
CA ILE A 13 -14.44 10.62 -16.55
C ILE A 13 -14.90 9.53 -15.57
N LEU A 14 -14.15 8.44 -15.46
CA LEU A 14 -14.49 7.33 -14.57
C LEU A 14 -14.47 7.74 -13.09
N SER A 15 -13.52 8.57 -12.68
CA SER A 15 -13.48 9.08 -11.31
C SER A 15 -14.71 9.95 -10.99
N CYS A 16 -15.10 10.82 -11.90
CA CYS A 16 -16.31 11.63 -11.74
C CYS A 16 -17.59 10.76 -11.70
N ILE A 17 -17.73 9.81 -12.64
CA ILE A 17 -18.88 8.89 -12.66
C ILE A 17 -18.93 8.06 -11.36
N GLY A 18 -17.81 7.48 -10.94
CA GLY A 18 -17.75 6.67 -9.72
C GLY A 18 -18.05 7.46 -8.46
N TYR A 19 -17.59 8.71 -8.39
CA TYR A 19 -17.89 9.61 -7.27
C TYR A 19 -19.39 9.99 -7.23
N LEU A 20 -19.96 10.42 -8.35
CA LEU A 20 -21.38 10.76 -8.43
C LEU A 20 -22.27 9.56 -8.12
N TRP A 21 -21.93 8.38 -8.64
CA TRP A 21 -22.64 7.15 -8.30
C TRP A 21 -22.51 6.80 -6.81
N GLY A 22 -21.39 7.15 -6.20
CA GLY A 22 -21.15 6.97 -4.76
C GLY A 22 -22.10 7.76 -3.87
N LEU A 23 -22.77 8.80 -4.37
CA LEU A 23 -23.76 9.58 -3.62
C LEU A 23 -25.05 8.78 -3.37
N GLU A 24 -25.45 7.95 -4.36
CA GLU A 24 -26.63 7.08 -4.24
C GLU A 24 -26.26 5.68 -3.74
N PHE A 25 -25.12 5.15 -4.19
CA PHE A 25 -24.65 3.82 -3.86
C PHE A 25 -23.29 3.89 -3.16
N PRO A 26 -23.24 3.74 -1.83
CA PRO A 26 -22.05 4.01 -1.03
C PRO A 26 -20.77 3.32 -1.53
N ILE A 27 -19.66 4.05 -1.57
CA ILE A 27 -18.35 3.52 -1.94
C ILE A 27 -17.85 2.62 -0.82
N ALA A 28 -17.97 1.30 -0.97
CA ALA A 28 -17.58 0.32 0.04
C ALA A 28 -16.61 -0.73 -0.50
N LYS A 29 -15.39 -0.70 -0.01
CA LYS A 29 -14.33 -1.66 -0.37
C LYS A 29 -14.67 -3.09 0.06
N LYS A 30 -15.32 -3.26 1.22
CA LYS A 30 -15.60 -4.60 1.79
C LYS A 30 -16.45 -5.49 0.90
N ILE A 31 -17.42 -4.89 0.19
CA ILE A 31 -18.36 -5.60 -0.68
C ILE A 31 -18.14 -5.31 -2.17
N TRP A 32 -17.07 -4.59 -2.50
CA TRP A 32 -16.70 -4.26 -3.87
C TRP A 32 -17.87 -3.64 -4.65
N THR A 33 -18.45 -2.56 -4.13
CA THR A 33 -19.56 -1.87 -4.80
C THR A 33 -19.14 -1.38 -6.18
N SER A 34 -20.11 -1.31 -7.11
CA SER A 34 -19.85 -0.82 -8.47
C SER A 34 -19.30 0.61 -8.48
N SER A 35 -19.80 1.48 -7.59
CA SER A 35 -19.27 2.83 -7.39
C SER A 35 -17.78 2.80 -6.96
N TYR A 36 -17.43 1.91 -6.03
CA TYR A 36 -16.03 1.72 -5.60
C TYR A 36 -15.13 1.27 -6.77
N VAL A 37 -15.56 0.28 -7.54
CA VAL A 37 -14.78 -0.25 -8.67
C VAL A 37 -14.54 0.83 -9.73
N ILE A 38 -15.58 1.55 -10.14
CA ILE A 38 -15.48 2.60 -11.17
C ILE A 38 -14.59 3.75 -10.67
N TYR A 39 -14.80 4.20 -9.43
CA TYR A 39 -14.02 5.28 -8.83
C TYR A 39 -12.53 4.93 -8.72
N THR A 40 -12.21 3.76 -8.18
CA THR A 40 -10.81 3.33 -8.01
C THR A 40 -10.12 3.03 -9.34
N SER A 41 -10.86 2.51 -10.34
CA SER A 41 -10.33 2.33 -11.70
C SER A 41 -9.98 3.68 -12.34
N GLY A 42 -10.82 4.69 -12.17
CA GLY A 42 -10.55 6.05 -12.63
C GLY A 42 -9.28 6.63 -11.97
N LEU A 43 -9.15 6.51 -10.65
CA LEU A 43 -7.96 6.95 -9.93
C LEU A 43 -6.69 6.20 -10.37
N ALA A 44 -6.81 4.89 -10.63
CA ALA A 44 -5.69 4.09 -11.12
C ALA A 44 -5.21 4.55 -12.51
N LEU A 45 -6.14 4.86 -13.42
CA LEU A 45 -5.80 5.42 -14.75
C LEU A 45 -5.14 6.80 -14.65
N LEU A 46 -5.62 7.66 -13.75
CA LEU A 46 -5.01 8.97 -13.49
C LEU A 46 -3.57 8.79 -12.98
N ALA A 47 -3.36 7.95 -11.98
CA ALA A 47 -2.04 7.67 -11.44
C ALA A 47 -1.11 7.10 -12.52
N LEU A 48 -1.58 6.13 -13.31
CA LEU A 48 -0.81 5.52 -14.39
C LEU A 48 -0.41 6.55 -15.45
N SER A 49 -1.33 7.40 -15.89
CA SER A 49 -1.05 8.45 -16.89
C SER A 49 0.00 9.45 -16.38
N VAL A 50 -0.08 9.85 -15.11
CA VAL A 50 0.91 10.73 -14.48
C VAL A 50 2.28 10.05 -14.40
N PHE A 51 2.35 8.78 -13.99
CA PHE A 51 3.62 8.06 -13.95
C PHE A 51 4.25 7.89 -15.33
N ILE A 52 3.47 7.54 -16.36
CA ILE A 52 3.96 7.45 -17.73
C ILE A 52 4.51 8.82 -18.19
N PHE A 53 3.75 9.89 -17.93
CA PHE A 53 4.19 11.24 -18.29
C PHE A 53 5.51 11.62 -17.62
N LEU A 54 5.64 11.37 -16.32
CA LEU A 54 6.85 11.71 -15.56
C LEU A 54 8.06 10.87 -15.98
N LEU A 55 7.87 9.57 -16.22
CA LEU A 55 8.96 8.64 -16.50
C LEU A 55 9.41 8.69 -17.96
N GLU A 56 8.45 8.72 -18.91
CA GLU A 56 8.75 8.64 -20.33
C GLU A 56 8.99 10.02 -20.96
N PHE A 57 8.15 11.02 -20.64
CA PHE A 57 8.24 12.33 -21.29
C PHE A 57 9.12 13.31 -20.53
N LYS A 58 9.03 13.36 -19.20
CA LYS A 58 9.91 14.22 -18.39
C LYS A 58 11.23 13.57 -18.04
N ASN A 59 11.39 12.28 -18.31
CA ASN A 59 12.58 11.49 -17.95
C ASN A 59 12.99 11.70 -16.48
N ALA A 60 12.02 11.89 -15.60
CA ALA A 60 12.21 12.17 -14.18
C ALA A 60 12.61 10.88 -13.42
N LYS A 61 13.66 10.21 -13.91
CA LYS A 61 14.20 8.99 -13.31
C LYS A 61 15.14 9.38 -12.17
N GLY A 62 14.81 8.98 -10.96
CA GLY A 62 15.57 9.30 -9.75
C GLY A 62 15.42 8.25 -8.66
N ALA A 63 15.78 8.60 -7.43
CA ALA A 63 15.67 7.69 -6.28
C ALA A 63 14.23 7.21 -6.04
N TRP A 64 13.24 8.07 -6.24
CA TRP A 64 11.81 7.74 -6.13
C TRP A 64 11.37 6.70 -7.16
N SER A 65 11.82 6.85 -8.44
CA SER A 65 11.52 5.89 -9.50
C SER A 65 12.13 4.51 -9.18
N LYS A 66 13.37 4.49 -8.67
CA LYS A 66 14.03 3.26 -8.25
C LYS A 66 13.30 2.57 -7.10
N PHE A 67 12.70 3.34 -6.19
CA PHE A 67 11.89 2.79 -5.10
C PHE A 67 10.73 1.94 -5.64
N PHE A 68 9.98 2.46 -6.62
CA PHE A 68 8.88 1.74 -7.24
C PHE A 68 9.33 0.60 -8.16
N ASP A 69 10.44 0.79 -8.89
CA ASP A 69 11.02 -0.22 -9.78
C ASP A 69 11.39 -1.51 -9.02
N VAL A 70 11.96 -1.36 -7.83
CA VAL A 70 12.30 -2.49 -6.95
C VAL A 70 11.06 -3.31 -6.57
N PHE A 71 9.96 -2.66 -6.19
CA PHE A 71 8.70 -3.35 -5.94
C PHE A 71 8.13 -4.00 -7.22
N GLY A 72 8.20 -3.30 -8.35
CA GLY A 72 7.66 -3.76 -9.63
C GLY A 72 8.37 -4.97 -10.21
N LYS A 73 9.60 -5.28 -9.77
CA LYS A 73 10.34 -6.46 -10.23
C LYS A 73 9.90 -7.76 -9.56
N ASN A 74 9.32 -7.69 -8.36
CA ASN A 74 8.85 -8.85 -7.61
C ASN A 74 7.43 -8.65 -7.02
N PRO A 75 6.42 -8.24 -7.81
CA PRO A 75 5.11 -7.84 -7.29
C PRO A 75 4.35 -8.98 -6.63
N LEU A 76 4.38 -10.19 -7.23
CA LEU A 76 3.70 -11.35 -6.68
C LEU A 76 4.34 -11.79 -5.35
N PHE A 77 5.67 -11.82 -5.30
CA PHE A 77 6.38 -12.20 -4.10
C PHE A 77 6.00 -11.31 -2.92
N ILE A 78 6.01 -9.98 -3.12
CA ILE A 78 5.68 -9.03 -2.06
C ILE A 78 4.22 -9.12 -1.65
N PHE A 79 3.31 -9.37 -2.60
CA PHE A 79 1.89 -9.58 -2.31
C PHE A 79 1.68 -10.79 -1.42
N VAL A 80 2.28 -11.94 -1.77
CA VAL A 80 2.19 -13.17 -0.98
C VAL A 80 2.87 -12.98 0.39
N LEU A 81 4.05 -12.38 0.42
CA LEU A 81 4.79 -12.14 1.66
C LEU A 81 4.01 -11.24 2.62
N SER A 82 3.40 -10.16 2.12
CA SER A 82 2.61 -9.23 2.94
C SER A 82 1.36 -9.86 3.56
N GLY A 83 0.80 -10.88 2.92
CA GLY A 83 -0.30 -11.66 3.49
C GLY A 83 0.13 -12.81 4.41
N PHE A 84 1.25 -13.47 4.06
CA PHE A 84 1.74 -14.67 4.75
C PHE A 84 2.51 -14.33 6.03
N LEU A 85 3.43 -13.36 5.97
CA LEU A 85 4.32 -13.02 7.09
C LEU A 85 3.58 -12.58 8.36
N PRO A 86 2.55 -11.71 8.32
CA PRO A 86 1.79 -11.36 9.51
C PRO A 86 1.06 -12.55 10.13
N ARG A 87 0.57 -13.49 9.30
CA ARG A 87 -0.08 -14.71 9.79
C ARG A 87 0.91 -15.66 10.42
N LEU A 88 2.09 -15.82 9.82
CA LEU A 88 3.18 -16.64 10.38
C LEU A 88 3.66 -16.07 11.72
N LEU A 89 3.91 -14.78 11.78
CA LEU A 89 4.32 -14.10 13.02
C LEU A 89 3.19 -14.07 14.06
N GLY A 90 1.94 -14.21 13.65
CA GLY A 90 0.78 -14.35 14.54
C GLY A 90 0.81 -15.61 15.41
N ILE A 91 1.63 -16.62 15.05
CA ILE A 91 1.87 -17.82 15.86
C ILE A 91 2.74 -17.48 17.08
N VAL A 92 3.63 -16.49 16.91
CA VAL A 92 4.51 -16.02 18.01
C VAL A 92 3.69 -15.12 18.92
N ARG A 93 3.45 -15.57 20.14
CA ARG A 93 2.65 -14.86 21.14
C ARG A 93 3.59 -14.26 22.18
N ILE A 94 3.63 -12.93 22.23
CA ILE A 94 4.42 -12.17 23.22
C ILE A 94 3.47 -11.80 24.37
N PRO A 95 3.81 -12.15 25.63
CA PRO A 95 3.00 -11.75 26.77
C PRO A 95 2.96 -10.22 26.86
N HIS A 96 1.77 -9.66 27.03
CA HIS A 96 1.53 -8.24 27.14
C HIS A 96 0.49 -7.97 28.23
N ILE A 97 0.77 -6.96 29.05
CA ILE A 97 -0.17 -6.47 30.04
C ILE A 97 -0.96 -5.33 29.41
N SER A 98 -2.25 -5.53 29.22
CA SER A 98 -3.15 -4.48 28.68
C SER A 98 -3.33 -3.35 29.68
N GLU A 99 -3.76 -2.19 29.23
CA GLU A 99 -4.04 -1.00 30.07
C GLU A 99 -5.06 -1.34 31.21
N ASP A 100 -5.91 -2.34 31.02
CA ASP A 100 -6.86 -2.83 32.01
C ASP A 100 -6.25 -3.81 33.03
N GLY A 101 -4.92 -4.01 33.02
CA GLY A 101 -4.23 -4.93 33.91
C GLY A 101 -4.39 -6.43 33.56
N SER A 102 -5.10 -6.77 32.48
CA SER A 102 -5.25 -8.14 32.01
C SER A 102 -3.99 -8.62 31.28
N ILE A 103 -3.59 -9.87 31.57
CA ILE A 103 -2.49 -10.52 30.84
C ILE A 103 -3.04 -11.06 29.54
N GLY A 104 -2.61 -10.49 28.42
CA GLY A 104 -2.95 -10.92 27.06
C GLY A 104 -1.71 -11.35 26.30
N PHE A 105 -1.90 -11.69 25.02
CA PHE A 105 -0.82 -11.98 24.09
C PHE A 105 -0.96 -11.09 22.86
N ILE A 106 0.15 -10.53 22.42
CA ILE A 106 0.22 -9.74 21.19
C ILE A 106 1.20 -10.37 20.20
N THR A 107 0.99 -10.08 18.92
CA THR A 107 1.89 -10.49 17.85
C THR A 107 3.12 -9.59 17.82
N PRO A 108 4.26 -10.00 17.20
CA PRO A 108 5.44 -9.15 17.06
C PRO A 108 5.15 -7.81 16.38
N PHE A 109 4.29 -7.79 15.38
CA PHE A 109 3.85 -6.54 14.72
C PHE A 109 2.95 -5.70 15.61
N GLY A 110 2.08 -6.33 16.42
CA GLY A 110 1.28 -5.66 17.44
C GLY A 110 2.18 -5.06 18.53
N TRP A 111 3.19 -5.80 18.98
CA TRP A 111 4.16 -5.31 19.95
C TRP A 111 4.90 -4.06 19.43
N PHE A 112 5.35 -4.10 18.18
CA PHE A 112 5.99 -2.95 17.54
C PHE A 112 5.06 -1.73 17.49
N TYR A 113 3.79 -1.94 17.15
CA TYR A 113 2.80 -0.86 17.14
C TYR A 113 2.60 -0.25 18.53
N GLU A 114 2.34 -1.08 19.55
CA GLU A 114 2.05 -0.61 20.91
C GLU A 114 3.24 0.09 21.58
N HIS A 115 4.46 -0.43 21.41
CA HIS A 115 5.63 0.09 22.10
C HIS A 115 6.39 1.19 21.36
N VAL A 116 6.29 1.21 20.03
CA VAL A 116 7.02 2.17 19.21
C VAL A 116 6.07 3.18 18.58
N CYS A 117 5.12 2.73 17.77
CA CYS A 117 4.32 3.63 16.94
C CYS A 117 3.30 4.43 17.75
N LYS A 118 2.66 3.83 18.74
CA LYS A 118 1.67 4.49 19.61
C LYS A 118 2.29 5.62 20.44
N ASN A 119 3.57 5.48 20.82
CA ASN A 119 4.25 6.44 21.69
C ASN A 119 4.87 7.63 20.95
N ILE A 120 4.82 7.66 19.59
CA ILE A 120 5.41 8.74 18.78
C ILE A 120 4.57 10.01 18.84
N ALA A 121 3.25 9.87 18.90
CA ALA A 121 2.35 11.01 18.93
C ALA A 121 1.13 10.73 19.81
N THR A 122 0.55 11.80 20.36
CA THR A 122 -0.67 11.73 21.17
C THR A 122 -1.90 11.31 20.35
N ASP A 123 -1.88 11.56 19.02
CA ASP A 123 -2.97 11.17 18.12
C ASP A 123 -2.72 9.73 17.59
N PRO A 124 -3.62 8.77 17.85
CA PRO A 124 -3.52 7.38 17.36
C PRO A 124 -3.41 7.26 15.84
N ARG A 125 -3.91 8.26 15.09
CA ARG A 125 -3.85 8.28 13.63
C ARG A 125 -2.43 8.41 13.13
N ILE A 126 -1.63 9.28 13.77
CA ILE A 126 -0.21 9.49 13.42
C ILE A 126 0.59 8.21 13.71
N GLY A 127 0.32 7.54 14.84
CA GLY A 127 0.94 6.25 15.16
C GLY A 127 0.64 5.18 14.12
N SER A 128 -0.60 5.10 13.62
CA SER A 128 -0.99 4.17 12.56
C SER A 128 -0.33 4.49 11.22
N GLU A 129 -0.22 5.77 10.87
CA GLU A 129 0.46 6.21 9.64
C GLU A 129 1.96 5.88 9.69
N PHE A 130 2.60 6.16 10.82
CA PHE A 130 4.01 5.82 11.03
C PHE A 130 4.24 4.31 10.93
N TYR A 131 3.37 3.49 11.52
CA TYR A 131 3.41 2.05 11.40
C TYR A 131 3.32 1.61 9.94
N ALA A 132 2.40 2.17 9.15
CA ALA A 132 2.25 1.85 7.73
C ALA A 132 3.52 2.18 6.94
N ILE A 133 4.15 3.33 7.19
CA ILE A 133 5.40 3.74 6.55
C ILE A 133 6.53 2.76 6.91
N CYS A 134 6.67 2.41 8.19
CA CYS A 134 7.67 1.43 8.64
C CYS A 134 7.48 0.07 7.97
N MET A 135 6.24 -0.40 7.81
CA MET A 135 5.94 -1.66 7.14
C MET A 135 6.27 -1.60 5.64
N ILE A 136 5.98 -0.49 4.97
CA ILE A 136 6.36 -0.30 3.56
C ILE A 136 7.89 -0.37 3.41
N ILE A 137 8.63 0.34 4.26
CA ILE A 137 10.10 0.32 4.25
C ILE A 137 10.64 -1.08 4.54
N PHE A 138 10.06 -1.77 5.52
CA PHE A 138 10.45 -3.14 5.88
C PHE A 138 10.31 -4.11 4.70
N TYR A 139 9.15 -4.12 4.03
CA TYR A 139 8.93 -4.95 2.85
C TYR A 139 9.80 -4.51 1.67
N TRP A 140 10.00 -3.20 1.51
CA TRP A 140 10.88 -2.67 0.47
C TRP A 140 12.32 -3.15 0.65
N LEU A 141 12.85 -3.16 1.87
CA LEU A 141 14.19 -3.67 2.15
C LEU A 141 14.35 -5.13 1.73
N ILE A 142 13.35 -5.97 1.97
CA ILE A 142 13.38 -7.38 1.57
C ILE A 142 13.52 -7.50 0.04
N VAL A 143 12.64 -6.82 -0.72
CA VAL A 143 12.71 -6.85 -2.20
C VAL A 143 13.95 -6.14 -2.74
N TYR A 144 14.46 -5.12 -2.05
CA TYR A 144 15.71 -4.46 -2.41
C TYR A 144 16.92 -5.41 -2.31
N PHE A 145 17.00 -6.23 -1.26
CA PHE A 145 18.01 -7.28 -1.16
C PHE A 145 17.87 -8.33 -2.27
N MET A 146 16.66 -8.70 -2.63
CA MET A 146 16.40 -9.60 -3.76
C MET A 146 16.85 -8.98 -5.07
N ASP A 147 16.52 -7.72 -5.33
CA ASP A 147 16.94 -6.98 -6.53
C ASP A 147 18.47 -6.89 -6.61
N LYS A 148 19.15 -6.59 -5.49
CA LYS A 148 20.61 -6.56 -5.43
C LYS A 148 21.26 -7.91 -5.75
N LYS A 149 20.60 -9.01 -5.38
CA LYS A 149 21.02 -10.37 -5.71
C LYS A 149 20.51 -10.86 -7.06
N LYS A 150 19.77 -10.02 -7.81
CA LYS A 150 19.14 -10.35 -9.10
C LYS A 150 18.19 -11.55 -9.01
N ILE A 151 17.51 -11.73 -7.88
CA ILE A 151 16.51 -12.78 -7.66
C ILE A 151 15.15 -12.20 -8.02
N TYR A 152 14.55 -12.71 -9.12
CA TYR A 152 13.25 -12.29 -9.61
C TYR A 152 12.34 -13.49 -9.71
N ILE A 153 11.23 -13.44 -8.94
CA ILE A 153 10.19 -14.48 -8.98
C ILE A 153 9.14 -14.03 -9.99
N LYS A 154 9.21 -14.62 -11.18
CA LYS A 154 8.25 -14.41 -12.25
C LYS A 154 7.28 -15.59 -12.29
N VAL A 155 6.02 -15.31 -12.62
CA VAL A 155 4.97 -16.30 -12.90
C VAL A 155 4.74 -16.31 -14.40
#